data_c0c3aaabd2760e1bbba5f3516542429b
#
_entry.id   c0c3aaabd2760e1bbba5f3516542429b
#
_cell.length_a   1.000
_cell.length_b   1.000
_cell.length_c   1.000
_cell.angle_alpha   90.00
_cell.angle_beta   90.00
_cell.angle_gamma   90.00
#
_symmetry.space_group_name_H-M   'P 1'
#
loop_
_entity.id
_entity.type
_entity.pdbx_description
1 polymer ?
#
loop_
_entity_poly.entity_id
_entity_poly.type
_entity_poly.pdbx_seq_one_letter_code
_entity_poly.pdbx_strand_id
1 'polypeptide(L)'
;TLREQDAPAAEQLGEALSRIERALDGLWREELRKSWTAAYAEAKADRERLDALERRGEWTDIERLQHAQLVETVRPDFEAAVLYDRALERMPDSASAHFRAGVLRIDADDIAGVEHLRKAMTLDAGAIRPVFDKLRAYDRDGTIDPHVVEALARLREEFAERARSLETRDGVAEDDALIAHDLDDAELDGLCAALARIEQVGQAWLARKRFDLAEEPAHYALLVTWRGSVASEGPGLKRIVAAWGLPGSVSVFTESAHKAEARRVRALCAEPVYRRGR
;
A
#
# COMPACT_ATOMS: atom_id res chain seq x y z
N THR A 1 -19.89 -47.66 34.98
CA THR A 1 -18.86 -46.68 35.38
C THR A 1 -18.87 -45.53 34.37
N LEU A 2 -18.75 -44.28 34.83
CA LEU A 2 -18.83 -43.06 34.01
C LEU A 2 -17.86 -43.02 32.78
N ARG A 3 -16.82 -43.85 32.75
CA ARG A 3 -15.83 -43.92 31.64
C ARG A 3 -16.35 -44.66 30.39
N GLU A 4 -17.37 -45.50 30.49
CA GLU A 4 -17.88 -46.26 29.34
C GLU A 4 -18.95 -45.51 28.54
N GLN A 5 -19.54 -44.45 29.12
CA GLN A 5 -20.55 -43.62 28.44
C GLN A 5 -19.95 -42.54 27.53
N ASP A 6 -18.70 -42.17 27.73
CA ASP A 6 -18.03 -41.11 26.94
C ASP A 6 -17.27 -41.60 25.68
N ALA A 7 -17.08 -42.91 25.54
CA ALA A 7 -16.35 -43.51 24.42
C ALA A 7 -16.99 -43.22 23.05
N PRO A 8 -18.32 -43.37 22.85
CA PRO A 8 -18.94 -43.08 21.55
C PRO A 8 -18.92 -41.57 21.19
N ALA A 9 -18.93 -40.69 22.20
CA ALA A 9 -18.83 -39.25 21.97
C ALA A 9 -17.40 -38.83 21.52
N ALA A 10 -16.39 -39.46 22.11
CA ALA A 10 -14.98 -39.22 21.72
C ALA A 10 -14.69 -39.72 20.30
N GLU A 11 -15.25 -40.86 19.91
CA GLU A 11 -15.11 -41.40 18.55
C GLU A 11 -15.79 -40.48 17.49
N GLN A 12 -17.02 -40.03 17.78
CA GLN A 12 -17.74 -39.10 16.91
C GLN A 12 -17.01 -37.76 16.77
N LEU A 13 -16.42 -37.26 17.85
CA LEU A 13 -15.60 -36.02 17.80
C LEU A 13 -14.35 -36.23 16.94
N GLY A 14 -13.65 -37.34 17.07
CA GLY A 14 -12.50 -37.71 16.25
C GLY A 14 -12.82 -37.77 14.75
N GLU A 15 -13.96 -38.39 14.41
CA GLU A 15 -14.43 -38.44 13.02
C GLU A 15 -14.79 -37.04 12.46
N ALA A 16 -15.43 -36.21 13.31
CA ALA A 16 -15.76 -34.83 12.93
C ALA A 16 -14.50 -33.98 12.67
N LEU A 17 -13.51 -34.08 13.56
CA LEU A 17 -12.22 -33.42 13.40
C LEU A 17 -11.50 -33.88 12.12
N SER A 18 -11.44 -35.18 11.86
CA SER A 18 -10.84 -35.74 10.64
C SER A 18 -11.56 -35.31 9.35
N ARG A 19 -12.87 -35.06 9.41
CA ARG A 19 -13.63 -34.47 8.28
C ARG A 19 -13.27 -33.00 8.05
N ILE A 20 -13.16 -32.22 9.13
CA ILE A 20 -12.77 -30.80 9.06
C ILE A 20 -11.34 -30.68 8.51
N GLU A 21 -10.38 -31.46 9.01
CA GLU A 21 -9.00 -31.44 8.53
C GLU A 21 -8.91 -31.75 7.01
N ARG A 22 -9.61 -32.78 6.54
CA ARG A 22 -9.65 -33.11 5.11
C ARG A 22 -10.30 -32.02 4.26
N ALA A 23 -11.34 -31.37 4.76
CA ALA A 23 -11.98 -30.26 4.06
C ALA A 23 -11.06 -29.03 3.98
N LEU A 24 -10.36 -28.69 5.07
CA LEU A 24 -9.39 -27.60 5.09
C LEU A 24 -8.20 -27.87 4.15
N ASP A 25 -7.66 -29.09 4.15
CA ASP A 25 -6.57 -29.49 3.25
C ASP A 25 -6.99 -29.39 1.76
N GLY A 26 -8.22 -29.77 1.45
CA GLY A 26 -8.80 -29.61 0.12
C GLY A 26 -8.93 -28.13 -0.31
N LEU A 27 -9.40 -27.28 0.59
CA LEU A 27 -9.50 -25.82 0.34
C LEU A 27 -8.11 -25.17 0.15
N TRP A 28 -7.13 -25.54 0.99
CA TRP A 28 -5.76 -25.06 0.86
C TRP A 28 -5.11 -25.43 -0.49
N ARG A 29 -5.29 -26.68 -0.93
CA ARG A 29 -4.78 -27.14 -2.23
C ARG A 29 -5.44 -26.40 -3.39
N GLU A 30 -6.72 -26.13 -3.32
CA GLU A 30 -7.44 -25.40 -4.36
C GLU A 30 -6.98 -23.94 -4.43
N GLU A 31 -6.80 -23.24 -3.29
CA GLU A 31 -6.28 -21.87 -3.25
C GLU A 31 -4.83 -21.79 -3.72
N LEU A 32 -3.97 -22.72 -3.32
CA LEU A 32 -2.62 -22.83 -3.83
C LEU A 32 -2.63 -23.02 -5.37
N ARG A 33 -3.45 -23.93 -5.88
CA ARG A 33 -3.56 -24.19 -7.32
C ARG A 33 -3.99 -22.93 -8.08
N LYS A 34 -4.98 -22.19 -7.59
CA LYS A 34 -5.42 -20.91 -8.19
C LYS A 34 -4.31 -19.87 -8.18
N SER A 35 -3.62 -19.71 -7.05
CA SER A 35 -2.49 -18.79 -6.91
C SER A 35 -1.36 -19.12 -7.91
N TRP A 36 -0.97 -20.39 -8.00
CA TRP A 36 0.04 -20.84 -8.96
C TRP A 36 -0.37 -20.63 -10.40
N THR A 37 -1.65 -20.88 -10.74
CA THR A 37 -2.16 -20.68 -12.09
C THR A 37 -2.14 -19.21 -12.48
N ALA A 38 -2.52 -18.33 -11.56
CA ALA A 38 -2.48 -16.87 -11.76
C ALA A 38 -1.02 -16.38 -11.94
N ALA A 39 -0.11 -16.78 -11.05
CA ALA A 39 1.31 -16.42 -11.13
C ALA A 39 1.96 -16.90 -12.43
N TYR A 40 1.65 -18.13 -12.87
CA TYR A 40 2.13 -18.65 -14.14
C TYR A 40 1.61 -17.86 -15.35
N ALA A 41 0.32 -17.49 -15.33
CA ALA A 41 -0.27 -16.70 -16.41
C ALA A 41 0.34 -15.29 -16.47
N GLU A 42 0.61 -14.66 -15.33
CA GLU A 42 1.28 -13.37 -15.25
C GLU A 42 2.73 -13.45 -15.77
N ALA A 43 3.52 -14.41 -15.30
CA ALA A 43 4.89 -14.61 -15.77
C ALA A 43 4.96 -14.90 -17.28
N LYS A 44 3.99 -15.63 -17.82
CA LYS A 44 3.88 -15.87 -19.27
C LYS A 44 3.58 -14.57 -20.01
N ALA A 45 2.62 -13.77 -19.51
CA ALA A 45 2.27 -12.49 -20.12
C ALA A 45 3.45 -11.50 -20.11
N ASP A 46 4.21 -11.45 -19.03
CA ASP A 46 5.40 -10.60 -18.94
C ASP A 46 6.49 -11.04 -19.91
N ARG A 47 6.70 -12.35 -20.09
CA ARG A 47 7.62 -12.87 -21.11
C ARG A 47 7.17 -12.47 -22.52
N GLU A 48 5.90 -12.62 -22.84
CA GLU A 48 5.35 -12.23 -24.15
C GLU A 48 5.50 -10.71 -24.41
N ARG A 49 5.30 -9.88 -23.36
CA ARG A 49 5.55 -8.42 -23.42
C ARG A 49 7.01 -8.09 -23.66
N LEU A 50 7.92 -8.76 -22.94
CA LEU A 50 9.37 -8.59 -23.12
C LEU A 50 9.78 -8.94 -24.56
N ASP A 51 9.38 -10.11 -25.06
CA ASP A 51 9.67 -10.55 -26.41
C ASP A 51 9.10 -9.61 -27.49
N ALA A 52 7.94 -9.03 -27.24
CA ALA A 52 7.33 -8.05 -28.16
C ALA A 52 8.11 -6.73 -28.16
N LEU A 53 8.58 -6.28 -27.01
CA LEU A 53 9.37 -5.06 -26.87
C LEU A 53 10.76 -5.23 -27.51
N GLU A 54 11.44 -6.34 -27.25
CA GLU A 54 12.76 -6.65 -27.84
C GLU A 54 12.73 -6.77 -29.37
N ARG A 55 11.65 -7.32 -29.94
CA ARG A 55 11.49 -7.42 -31.41
C ARG A 55 11.35 -6.08 -32.12
N ARG A 56 10.88 -5.02 -31.44
CA ARG A 56 10.73 -3.68 -32.06
C ARG A 56 12.04 -2.94 -32.27
N GLY A 57 13.02 -3.16 -31.39
CA GLY A 57 14.37 -2.59 -31.50
C GLY A 57 14.50 -1.10 -31.16
N GLU A 58 13.48 -0.29 -31.38
CA GLU A 58 13.42 1.11 -31.02
C GLU A 58 12.45 1.33 -29.87
N TRP A 59 12.91 2.04 -28.82
CA TRP A 59 12.14 2.26 -27.58
C TRP A 59 12.10 3.71 -27.20
N THR A 60 10.92 4.17 -26.75
CA THR A 60 10.76 5.41 -26.01
C THR A 60 11.45 5.29 -24.64
N ASP A 61 11.66 6.42 -23.96
CA ASP A 61 12.29 6.41 -22.65
C ASP A 61 11.46 5.60 -21.61
N ILE A 62 10.12 5.69 -21.68
CA ILE A 62 9.22 4.89 -20.82
C ILE A 62 9.38 3.39 -21.13
N GLU A 63 9.48 3.00 -22.39
CA GLU A 63 9.65 1.60 -22.80
C GLU A 63 11.02 1.04 -22.40
N ARG A 64 12.07 1.87 -22.31
CA ARG A 64 13.37 1.47 -21.72
C ARG A 64 13.23 1.08 -20.26
N LEU A 65 12.47 1.87 -19.49
CA LEU A 65 12.18 1.55 -18.10
C LEU A 65 11.32 0.29 -17.98
N GLN A 66 10.29 0.14 -18.82
CA GLN A 66 9.48 -1.08 -18.88
C GLN A 66 10.31 -2.32 -19.26
N HIS A 67 11.25 -2.18 -20.19
CA HIS A 67 12.18 -3.25 -20.55
C HIS A 67 13.03 -3.67 -19.34
N ALA A 68 13.61 -2.71 -18.60
CA ALA A 68 14.38 -3.02 -17.40
C ALA A 68 13.54 -3.79 -16.36
N GLN A 69 12.30 -3.36 -16.11
CA GLN A 69 11.36 -4.01 -15.19
C GLN A 69 10.99 -5.43 -15.64
N LEU A 70 10.71 -5.61 -16.93
CA LEU A 70 10.37 -6.92 -17.47
C LEU A 70 11.57 -7.89 -17.42
N VAL A 71 12.77 -7.41 -17.77
CA VAL A 71 13.99 -8.22 -17.68
C VAL A 71 14.25 -8.64 -16.24
N GLU A 72 14.14 -7.74 -15.29
CA GLU A 72 14.28 -8.05 -13.87
C GLU A 72 13.32 -9.16 -13.40
N THR A 73 12.06 -9.11 -13.87
CA THR A 73 11.04 -10.10 -13.49
C THR A 73 11.23 -11.44 -14.21
N VAL A 74 11.53 -11.39 -15.50
CA VAL A 74 11.53 -12.58 -16.38
C VAL A 74 12.89 -13.29 -16.39
N ARG A 75 13.97 -12.55 -16.15
CA ARG A 75 15.37 -13.04 -16.19
C ARG A 75 16.08 -12.71 -14.87
N PRO A 76 15.73 -13.37 -13.77
CA PRO A 76 16.26 -13.04 -12.44
C PRO A 76 17.78 -13.15 -12.33
N ASP A 77 18.41 -13.97 -13.17
CA ASP A 77 19.88 -14.13 -13.21
C ASP A 77 20.59 -13.00 -13.99
N PHE A 78 19.83 -12.08 -14.59
CA PHE A 78 20.41 -10.98 -15.36
C PHE A 78 20.65 -9.78 -14.45
N GLU A 79 21.80 -9.13 -14.62
CA GLU A 79 22.16 -7.88 -13.90
C GLU A 79 21.30 -6.70 -14.37
N ALA A 80 20.04 -6.65 -13.97
CA ALA A 80 19.07 -5.66 -14.42
C ALA A 80 19.43 -4.22 -13.98
N ALA A 81 20.30 -4.04 -12.97
CA ALA A 81 20.78 -2.73 -12.52
C ALA A 81 21.34 -1.90 -13.68
N VAL A 82 22.10 -2.52 -14.58
CA VAL A 82 22.69 -1.85 -15.78
C VAL A 82 21.61 -1.29 -16.71
N LEU A 83 20.45 -1.95 -16.80
CA LEU A 83 19.34 -1.47 -17.64
C LEU A 83 18.65 -0.28 -17.03
N TYR A 84 18.54 -0.24 -15.70
CA TYR A 84 18.03 0.93 -14.99
C TYR A 84 18.98 2.12 -15.12
N ASP A 85 20.31 1.92 -15.06
CA ASP A 85 21.28 2.98 -15.29
C ASP A 85 21.11 3.60 -16.68
N ARG A 86 20.97 2.78 -17.73
CA ARG A 86 20.71 3.25 -19.09
C ARG A 86 19.37 3.99 -19.23
N ALA A 87 18.34 3.57 -18.48
CA ALA A 87 17.09 4.29 -18.45
C ALA A 87 17.25 5.64 -17.75
N LEU A 88 18.04 5.71 -16.67
CA LEU A 88 18.34 6.93 -15.92
C LEU A 88 19.19 7.94 -16.69
N GLU A 89 20.01 7.51 -17.66
CA GLU A 89 20.70 8.45 -18.59
C GLU A 89 19.71 9.32 -19.35
N ARG A 90 18.52 8.82 -19.63
CA ARG A 90 17.46 9.52 -20.36
C ARG A 90 16.39 10.11 -19.45
N MET A 91 16.16 9.52 -18.31
CA MET A 91 15.16 9.93 -17.31
C MET A 91 15.79 10.08 -15.92
N PRO A 92 16.70 11.08 -15.72
CA PRO A 92 17.45 11.22 -14.47
C PRO A 92 16.60 11.54 -13.25
N ASP A 93 15.35 11.93 -13.45
CA ASP A 93 14.38 12.27 -12.39
C ASP A 93 13.32 11.18 -12.20
N SER A 94 13.56 9.96 -12.69
CA SER A 94 12.68 8.83 -12.46
C SER A 94 12.91 8.21 -11.07
N ALA A 95 12.06 8.57 -10.09
CA ALA A 95 12.14 8.03 -8.74
C ALA A 95 12.04 6.49 -8.72
N SER A 96 11.16 5.91 -9.55
CA SER A 96 10.99 4.46 -9.63
C SER A 96 12.21 3.75 -10.20
N ALA A 97 12.88 4.31 -11.21
CA ALA A 97 14.13 3.77 -11.75
C ALA A 97 15.25 3.83 -10.72
N HIS A 98 15.40 4.96 -10.02
CA HIS A 98 16.35 5.10 -8.92
C HIS A 98 16.08 4.09 -7.80
N PHE A 99 14.82 3.93 -7.38
CA PHE A 99 14.46 2.94 -6.36
C PHE A 99 14.89 1.53 -6.77
N ARG A 100 14.57 1.09 -7.99
CA ARG A 100 14.91 -0.27 -8.46
C ARG A 100 16.43 -0.46 -8.62
N ALA A 101 17.12 0.49 -9.24
CA ALA A 101 18.58 0.47 -9.35
C ALA A 101 19.23 0.40 -7.97
N GLY A 102 18.74 1.19 -7.01
CA GLY A 102 19.22 1.20 -5.64
C GLY A 102 19.06 -0.16 -4.95
N VAL A 103 17.87 -0.75 -5.01
CA VAL A 103 17.59 -2.06 -4.41
C VAL A 103 18.51 -3.14 -5.01
N LEU A 104 18.59 -3.24 -6.33
CA LEU A 104 19.40 -4.27 -7.00
C LEU A 104 20.90 -4.14 -6.68
N ARG A 105 21.41 -2.91 -6.56
CA ARG A 105 22.80 -2.67 -6.18
C ARG A 105 23.06 -3.06 -4.73
N ILE A 106 22.17 -2.71 -3.80
CA ILE A 106 22.30 -3.12 -2.40
C ILE A 106 22.22 -4.64 -2.26
N ASP A 107 21.32 -5.31 -2.99
CA ASP A 107 21.21 -6.79 -3.01
C ASP A 107 22.49 -7.45 -3.56
N ALA A 108 23.36 -6.69 -4.28
CA ALA A 108 24.68 -7.10 -4.77
C ALA A 108 25.87 -6.53 -3.94
N ASP A 109 25.61 -6.06 -2.70
CA ASP A 109 26.58 -5.41 -1.82
C ASP A 109 27.29 -4.17 -2.41
N ASP A 110 26.67 -3.52 -3.42
CA ASP A 110 27.18 -2.29 -4.03
C ASP A 110 26.64 -1.05 -3.30
N ILE A 111 27.53 -0.35 -2.59
CA ILE A 111 27.23 0.85 -1.81
C ILE A 111 26.67 1.99 -2.68
N ALA A 112 26.91 2.00 -4.00
CA ALA A 112 26.35 2.98 -4.91
C ALA A 112 24.80 2.95 -4.92
N GLY A 113 24.20 1.82 -4.53
CA GLY A 113 22.75 1.69 -4.35
C GLY A 113 22.16 2.68 -3.33
N VAL A 114 22.93 3.07 -2.30
CA VAL A 114 22.48 4.04 -1.28
C VAL A 114 22.16 5.40 -1.90
N GLU A 115 22.99 5.86 -2.85
CA GLU A 115 22.76 7.14 -3.52
C GLU A 115 21.51 7.10 -4.41
N HIS A 116 21.28 5.99 -5.09
CA HIS A 116 20.05 5.77 -5.84
C HIS A 116 18.81 5.80 -4.94
N LEU A 117 18.83 5.13 -3.78
CA LEU A 117 17.72 5.17 -2.82
C LEU A 117 17.48 6.59 -2.28
N ARG A 118 18.55 7.34 -1.97
CA ARG A 118 18.47 8.75 -1.57
C ARG A 118 17.79 9.59 -2.63
N LYS A 119 18.22 9.44 -3.88
CA LYS A 119 17.67 10.17 -5.03
C LYS A 119 16.18 9.84 -5.22
N ALA A 120 15.79 8.55 -5.12
CA ALA A 120 14.39 8.14 -5.21
C ALA A 120 13.52 8.85 -4.16
N MET A 121 13.94 8.85 -2.88
CA MET A 121 13.20 9.50 -1.78
C MET A 121 13.19 11.03 -1.87
N THR A 122 14.19 11.63 -2.52
CA THR A 122 14.23 13.08 -2.76
C THR A 122 13.27 13.48 -3.86
N LEU A 123 13.20 12.69 -4.94
CA LEU A 123 12.34 12.94 -6.10
C LEU A 123 10.86 12.66 -5.82
N ASP A 124 10.58 11.63 -5.02
CA ASP A 124 9.22 11.23 -4.69
C ASP A 124 9.12 10.81 -3.22
N ALA A 125 8.36 11.58 -2.44
CA ALA A 125 8.09 11.25 -1.04
C ALA A 125 7.39 9.88 -0.89
N GLY A 126 6.64 9.43 -1.89
CA GLY A 126 6.03 8.10 -1.92
C GLY A 126 7.05 6.95 -1.92
N ALA A 127 8.30 7.21 -2.32
CA ALA A 127 9.38 6.23 -2.28
C ALA A 127 9.93 5.98 -0.87
N ILE A 128 9.70 6.89 0.09
CA ILE A 128 10.26 6.78 1.46
C ILE A 128 9.79 5.51 2.15
N ARG A 129 8.50 5.22 2.12
CA ARG A 129 7.94 4.02 2.77
C ARG A 129 8.47 2.71 2.17
N PRO A 130 8.42 2.48 0.83
CA PRO A 130 9.03 1.31 0.21
C PRO A 130 10.52 1.15 0.51
N VAL A 131 11.29 2.24 0.53
CA VAL A 131 12.71 2.20 0.91
C VAL A 131 12.85 1.75 2.35
N PHE A 132 12.13 2.34 3.30
CA PHE A 132 12.19 1.97 4.73
C PHE A 132 11.75 0.53 4.97
N ASP A 133 10.78 0.00 4.21
CA ASP A 133 10.39 -1.41 4.27
C ASP A 133 11.53 -2.33 3.83
N LYS A 134 12.24 -1.96 2.75
CA LYS A 134 13.44 -2.67 2.30
C LYS A 134 14.58 -2.59 3.33
N LEU A 135 14.86 -1.43 3.91
CA LEU A 135 15.87 -1.28 4.97
C LEU A 135 15.57 -2.18 6.18
N ARG A 136 14.30 -2.28 6.59
CA ARG A 136 13.87 -3.21 7.65
C ARG A 136 14.05 -4.68 7.26
N ALA A 137 13.90 -5.03 5.99
CA ALA A 137 14.17 -6.38 5.51
C ALA A 137 15.66 -6.70 5.59
N TYR A 138 16.52 -5.80 5.18
CA TYR A 138 17.97 -5.94 5.25
C TYR A 138 18.49 -6.09 6.68
N ASP A 139 17.97 -5.30 7.63
CA ASP A 139 18.32 -5.42 9.07
C ASP A 139 18.03 -6.82 9.64
N ARG A 140 17.04 -7.52 9.10
CA ARG A 140 16.65 -8.88 9.56
C ARG A 140 17.47 -9.98 8.92
N ASP A 141 17.93 -9.78 7.70
CA ASP A 141 18.55 -10.82 6.88
C ASP A 141 20.04 -11.02 7.24
N GLY A 142 20.72 -9.95 7.67
CA GLY A 142 22.11 -10.00 8.17
C GLY A 142 23.15 -10.45 7.14
N THR A 143 22.78 -10.51 5.85
CA THR A 143 23.65 -11.02 4.76
C THR A 143 24.42 -9.92 4.05
N ILE A 144 24.11 -8.64 4.29
CA ILE A 144 24.66 -7.49 3.59
C ILE A 144 25.98 -7.03 4.24
N ASP A 145 26.91 -6.54 3.42
CA ASP A 145 28.19 -5.99 3.87
C ASP A 145 27.99 -4.92 4.96
N PRO A 146 28.76 -4.97 6.09
CA PRO A 146 28.63 -4.02 7.18
C PRO A 146 28.78 -2.54 6.78
N HIS A 147 29.61 -2.22 5.77
CA HIS A 147 29.75 -0.84 5.27
C HIS A 147 28.50 -0.35 4.57
N VAL A 148 27.81 -1.23 3.84
CA VAL A 148 26.51 -0.92 3.22
C VAL A 148 25.46 -0.72 4.31
N VAL A 149 25.44 -1.58 5.34
CA VAL A 149 24.51 -1.43 6.48
C VAL A 149 24.71 -0.08 7.19
N GLU A 150 25.95 0.34 7.44
CA GLU A 150 26.23 1.65 8.05
C GLU A 150 25.75 2.81 7.17
N ALA A 151 25.96 2.73 5.87
CA ALA A 151 25.48 3.76 4.92
C ALA A 151 23.94 3.82 4.86
N LEU A 152 23.27 2.68 4.92
CA LEU A 152 21.80 2.59 4.98
C LEU A 152 21.24 3.13 6.30
N ALA A 153 21.96 2.93 7.43
CA ALA A 153 21.58 3.51 8.72
C ALA A 153 21.63 5.05 8.68
N ARG A 154 22.66 5.63 8.07
CA ARG A 154 22.76 7.09 7.87
C ARG A 154 21.65 7.61 6.96
N LEU A 155 21.33 6.89 5.88
CA LEU A 155 20.23 7.23 5.00
C LEU A 155 18.88 7.21 5.74
N ARG A 156 18.67 6.25 6.64
CA ARG A 156 17.48 6.18 7.49
C ARG A 156 17.37 7.38 8.42
N GLU A 157 18.47 7.78 9.06
CA GLU A 157 18.48 8.97 9.93
C GLU A 157 18.15 10.25 9.15
N GLU A 158 18.73 10.42 7.95
CA GLU A 158 18.50 11.57 7.08
C GLU A 158 17.02 11.77 6.73
N PHE A 159 16.28 10.66 6.52
CA PHE A 159 14.86 10.71 6.14
C PHE A 159 13.89 10.38 7.28
N ALA A 160 14.38 10.16 8.52
CA ALA A 160 13.56 9.67 9.63
C ALA A 160 12.41 10.62 10.01
N GLU A 161 12.63 11.92 9.98
CA GLU A 161 11.59 12.91 10.26
C GLU A 161 10.51 12.91 9.19
N ARG A 162 10.94 12.88 7.92
CA ARG A 162 10.02 12.82 6.79
C ARG A 162 9.24 11.51 6.73
N ALA A 163 9.86 10.39 7.10
CA ALA A 163 9.18 9.09 7.24
C ALA A 163 8.13 9.13 8.35
N ARG A 164 8.44 9.70 9.51
CA ARG A 164 7.49 9.88 10.62
C ARG A 164 6.31 10.76 10.21
N SER A 165 6.55 11.86 9.51
CA SER A 165 5.50 12.72 8.96
C SER A 165 4.56 11.93 8.05
N LEU A 166 5.10 11.06 7.18
CA LEU A 166 4.30 10.20 6.30
C LEU A 166 3.54 9.08 7.05
N GLU A 167 4.14 8.49 8.10
CA GLU A 167 3.46 7.48 8.92
C GLU A 167 2.29 8.08 9.69
N THR A 168 2.46 9.27 10.26
CA THR A 168 1.37 10.01 10.90
C THR A 168 0.33 10.51 9.90
N ARG A 169 0.67 10.56 8.62
CA ARG A 169 -0.21 11.01 7.54
C ARG A 169 -1.26 9.97 7.17
N ASP A 170 -0.93 8.67 7.18
CA ASP A 170 -1.82 7.58 6.74
C ASP A 170 -2.99 7.28 7.71
N GLY A 171 -3.11 8.05 8.79
CA GLY A 171 -4.17 7.94 9.78
C GLY A 171 -4.55 9.29 10.40
N VAL A 172 -5.59 9.28 11.21
CA VAL A 172 -5.95 10.42 12.08
C VAL A 172 -5.64 9.98 13.49
N ALA A 173 -4.57 10.54 14.06
CA ALA A 173 -4.16 10.31 15.45
C ALA A 173 -4.89 11.28 16.41
N GLU A 174 -4.89 10.95 17.70
CA GLU A 174 -5.57 11.74 18.72
C GLU A 174 -4.96 13.15 18.89
N ASP A 175 -3.68 13.30 18.62
CA ASP A 175 -2.90 14.54 18.72
C ASP A 175 -2.82 15.35 17.42
N ASP A 176 -3.33 14.81 16.29
CA ASP A 176 -3.32 15.53 15.01
C ASP A 176 -4.08 16.85 15.08
N ALA A 177 -3.51 17.92 14.55
CA ALA A 177 -4.21 19.17 14.37
C ALA A 177 -5.16 19.08 13.17
N LEU A 178 -6.48 19.05 13.42
CA LEU A 178 -7.50 19.09 12.38
C LEU A 178 -7.99 20.54 12.17
N ILE A 179 -8.25 20.88 10.90
CA ILE A 179 -8.83 22.16 10.47
C ILE A 179 -10.02 21.90 9.52
N ALA A 180 -10.82 22.91 9.23
CA ALA A 180 -11.85 22.81 8.23
C ALA A 180 -11.23 22.45 6.86
N HIS A 181 -11.95 21.66 6.06
CA HIS A 181 -11.50 21.35 4.70
C HIS A 181 -11.50 22.60 3.83
N ASP A 182 -10.71 22.58 2.79
CA ASP A 182 -10.51 23.65 1.81
C ASP A 182 -10.97 23.29 0.39
N LEU A 183 -11.78 22.21 0.28
CA LEU A 183 -12.37 21.81 -1.00
C LEU A 183 -13.37 22.86 -1.48
N ASP A 184 -13.38 23.11 -2.78
CA ASP A 184 -14.39 23.93 -3.43
C ASP A 184 -15.72 23.19 -3.64
N ASP A 185 -16.74 23.91 -4.08
CA ASP A 185 -18.09 23.35 -4.28
C ASP A 185 -18.10 22.22 -5.31
N ALA A 186 -17.30 22.30 -6.39
CA ALA A 186 -17.22 21.27 -7.42
C ALA A 186 -16.56 20.00 -6.93
N GLU A 187 -15.51 20.13 -6.11
CA GLU A 187 -14.83 19.01 -5.45
C GLU A 187 -15.76 18.32 -4.44
N LEU A 188 -16.50 19.11 -3.66
CA LEU A 188 -17.50 18.60 -2.71
C LEU A 188 -18.64 17.86 -3.43
N ASP A 189 -19.14 18.40 -4.53
CA ASP A 189 -20.18 17.76 -5.36
C ASP A 189 -19.68 16.41 -5.91
N GLY A 190 -18.42 16.37 -6.37
CA GLY A 190 -17.76 15.14 -6.81
C GLY A 190 -17.67 14.09 -5.71
N LEU A 191 -17.27 14.50 -4.51
CA LEU A 191 -17.20 13.63 -3.31
C LEU A 191 -18.61 13.13 -2.95
N CYS A 192 -19.61 14.00 -2.90
CA CYS A 192 -20.98 13.65 -2.59
C CYS A 192 -21.54 12.63 -3.61
N ALA A 193 -21.26 12.82 -4.90
CA ALA A 193 -21.66 11.88 -5.94
C ALA A 193 -20.97 10.50 -5.77
N ALA A 194 -19.70 10.46 -5.37
CA ALA A 194 -18.99 9.23 -5.10
C ALA A 194 -19.58 8.50 -3.88
N LEU A 195 -19.84 9.20 -2.78
CA LEU A 195 -20.47 8.65 -1.57
C LEU A 195 -21.89 8.16 -1.81
N ALA A 196 -22.65 8.83 -2.68
CA ALA A 196 -24.02 8.43 -3.03
C ALA A 196 -24.09 7.05 -3.69
N ARG A 197 -23.04 6.61 -4.38
CA ARG A 197 -22.94 5.28 -5.02
C ARG A 197 -22.76 4.14 -4.02
N ILE A 198 -22.41 4.44 -2.76
CA ILE A 198 -22.17 3.44 -1.72
C ILE A 198 -23.37 3.46 -0.77
N GLU A 199 -24.31 2.54 -0.97
CA GLU A 199 -25.62 2.51 -0.27
C GLU A 199 -25.52 2.55 1.26
N GLN A 200 -24.45 1.98 1.81
CA GLN A 200 -24.25 1.86 3.24
C GLN A 200 -23.76 3.15 3.91
N VAL A 201 -23.35 4.17 3.14
CA VAL A 201 -22.97 5.48 3.69
C VAL A 201 -24.21 6.26 4.05
N GLY A 202 -24.36 6.65 5.31
CA GLY A 202 -25.49 7.46 5.80
C GLY A 202 -25.20 8.95 5.79
N GLN A 203 -24.16 9.35 6.48
CA GLN A 203 -23.68 10.74 6.58
C GLN A 203 -22.16 10.75 6.51
N ALA A 204 -21.56 11.88 6.09
CA ALA A 204 -20.13 12.06 6.11
C ALA A 204 -19.75 13.47 6.54
N TRP A 205 -18.67 13.58 7.32
CA TRP A 205 -18.03 14.82 7.73
C TRP A 205 -16.60 14.82 7.25
N LEU A 206 -16.10 15.96 6.80
CA LEU A 206 -14.78 16.10 6.23
C LEU A 206 -13.99 17.18 6.97
N ALA A 207 -12.83 16.81 7.45
CA ALA A 207 -11.82 17.72 7.98
C ALA A 207 -10.52 17.54 7.19
N ARG A 208 -9.63 18.54 7.28
CA ARG A 208 -8.28 18.46 6.74
C ARG A 208 -7.29 18.37 7.90
N LYS A 209 -6.26 17.53 7.74
CA LYS A 209 -5.14 17.52 8.68
C LYS A 209 -4.22 18.70 8.38
N ARG A 210 -3.83 19.44 9.42
CA ARG A 210 -2.86 20.52 9.30
C ARG A 210 -1.45 19.93 9.41
N PHE A 211 -0.63 20.20 8.43
CA PHE A 211 0.79 19.92 8.46
C PHE A 211 1.57 21.22 8.70
N ASP A 212 2.70 21.12 9.39
CA ASP A 212 3.56 22.27 9.66
C ASP A 212 4.39 22.68 8.43
N LEU A 213 4.53 21.80 7.43
CA LEU A 213 5.23 22.08 6.17
C LEU A 213 4.20 22.44 5.08
N ALA A 214 4.33 23.66 4.54
CA ALA A 214 3.37 24.20 3.56
C ALA A 214 3.36 23.46 2.19
N GLU A 215 4.37 22.64 1.89
CA GLU A 215 4.51 21.92 0.62
C GLU A 215 3.92 20.50 0.65
N GLU A 216 3.39 20.05 1.79
CA GLU A 216 2.81 18.72 1.87
C GLU A 216 1.43 18.67 1.21
N PRO A 217 1.16 17.66 0.35
CA PRO A 217 -0.17 17.48 -0.21
C PRO A 217 -1.20 17.27 0.90
N ALA A 218 -2.40 17.82 0.71
CA ALA A 218 -3.48 17.74 1.68
C ALA A 218 -3.78 16.30 2.11
N HIS A 219 -4.05 16.09 3.39
CA HIS A 219 -4.59 14.83 3.92
C HIS A 219 -5.94 15.11 4.59
N TYR A 220 -6.95 14.38 4.18
CA TYR A 220 -8.31 14.56 4.66
C TYR A 220 -8.72 13.46 5.64
N ALA A 221 -9.50 13.82 6.63
CA ALA A 221 -10.13 12.95 7.60
C ALA A 221 -11.62 12.87 7.28
N LEU A 222 -12.06 11.75 6.70
CA LEU A 222 -13.46 11.53 6.33
C LEU A 222 -14.12 10.59 7.34
N LEU A 223 -14.92 11.16 8.24
CA LEU A 223 -15.78 10.40 9.14
C LEU A 223 -17.07 10.03 8.42
N VAL A 224 -17.43 8.74 8.42
CA VAL A 224 -18.69 8.27 7.84
C VAL A 224 -19.54 7.54 8.86
N THR A 225 -20.87 7.69 8.75
CA THR A 225 -21.82 6.78 9.43
C THR A 225 -22.12 5.60 8.51
N TRP A 226 -21.84 4.40 9.03
CA TRP A 226 -22.05 3.16 8.30
C TRP A 226 -23.39 2.52 8.66
N ARG A 227 -24.22 2.20 7.66
CA ARG A 227 -25.56 1.59 7.81
C ARG A 227 -25.55 0.08 7.49
N GLY A 228 -24.41 -0.48 7.09
CA GLY A 228 -24.25 -1.89 6.79
C GLY A 228 -23.88 -2.72 8.02
N SER A 229 -23.69 -4.01 7.82
CA SER A 229 -23.15 -4.89 8.85
C SER A 229 -21.69 -4.57 9.18
N VAL A 230 -21.21 -4.96 10.37
CA VAL A 230 -19.81 -4.82 10.77
C VAL A 230 -18.87 -5.51 9.78
N ALA A 231 -19.25 -6.68 9.26
CA ALA A 231 -18.46 -7.41 8.27
C ALA A 231 -18.32 -6.66 6.93
N SER A 232 -19.28 -5.81 6.57
CA SER A 232 -19.25 -5.02 5.33
C SER A 232 -18.55 -3.66 5.47
N GLU A 233 -18.28 -3.23 6.71
CA GLU A 233 -17.69 -1.91 7.00
C GLU A 233 -16.28 -1.78 6.38
N GLY A 234 -15.34 -2.64 6.72
CA GLY A 234 -13.97 -2.58 6.23
C GLY A 234 -13.87 -2.60 4.69
N PRO A 235 -14.51 -3.55 3.98
CA PRO A 235 -14.59 -3.51 2.51
C PRO A 235 -15.26 -2.26 1.96
N GLY A 236 -16.26 -1.71 2.67
CA GLY A 236 -16.95 -0.48 2.30
C GLY A 236 -16.04 0.75 2.39
N LEU A 237 -15.30 0.90 3.49
CA LEU A 237 -14.34 1.99 3.66
C LEU A 237 -13.24 1.94 2.60
N LYS A 238 -12.72 0.76 2.24
CA LYS A 238 -11.76 0.60 1.14
C LYS A 238 -12.32 1.07 -0.21
N ARG A 239 -13.62 0.84 -0.47
CA ARG A 239 -14.27 1.36 -1.70
C ARG A 239 -14.36 2.88 -1.70
N ILE A 240 -14.59 3.51 -0.55
CA ILE A 240 -14.58 4.98 -0.44
C ILE A 240 -13.18 5.51 -0.75
N VAL A 241 -12.13 4.92 -0.16
CA VAL A 241 -10.73 5.30 -0.44
C VAL A 241 -10.41 5.13 -1.94
N ALA A 242 -10.82 4.01 -2.55
CA ALA A 242 -10.60 3.76 -3.98
C ALA A 242 -11.38 4.74 -4.89
N ALA A 243 -12.50 5.28 -4.40
CA ALA A 243 -13.30 6.28 -5.12
C ALA A 243 -12.87 7.73 -4.84
N TRP A 244 -11.82 7.93 -4.03
CA TRP A 244 -11.27 9.25 -3.73
C TRP A 244 -10.60 9.84 -4.96
N GLY A 245 -11.29 10.77 -5.61
CA GLY A 245 -10.82 11.42 -6.85
C GLY A 245 -10.31 12.84 -6.63
N LEU A 246 -10.06 13.24 -5.37
CA LEU A 246 -9.64 14.59 -5.01
C LEU A 246 -8.12 14.69 -4.84
N PRO A 247 -7.53 15.89 -4.96
CA PRO A 247 -6.12 16.11 -4.65
C PRO A 247 -5.78 15.71 -3.22
N GLY A 248 -4.64 15.05 -3.05
CA GLY A 248 -4.19 14.59 -1.73
C GLY A 248 -4.68 13.18 -1.36
N SER A 249 -4.55 12.84 -0.09
CA SER A 249 -4.90 11.53 0.46
C SER A 249 -6.04 11.63 1.46
N VAL A 250 -6.69 10.50 1.79
CA VAL A 250 -7.80 10.45 2.74
C VAL A 250 -7.70 9.28 3.70
N SER A 251 -7.96 9.55 4.98
CA SER A 251 -8.27 8.54 5.98
C SER A 251 -9.78 8.46 6.16
N VAL A 252 -10.36 7.30 5.87
CA VAL A 252 -11.80 7.05 6.02
C VAL A 252 -12.03 6.15 7.24
N PHE A 253 -12.88 6.60 8.15
CA PHE A 253 -13.15 5.87 9.39
C PHE A 253 -14.59 6.08 9.87
N THR A 254 -14.99 5.23 10.81
CA THR A 254 -16.29 5.30 11.49
C THR A 254 -16.11 5.59 12.99
N GLU A 255 -17.17 6.04 13.63
CA GLU A 255 -17.15 6.27 15.08
C GLU A 255 -16.96 4.98 15.90
N SER A 256 -17.34 3.82 15.36
CA SER A 256 -17.19 2.54 16.03
C SER A 256 -15.72 2.20 16.34
N ALA A 257 -14.83 2.54 15.41
CA ALA A 257 -13.39 2.28 15.52
C ALA A 257 -12.58 3.45 16.10
N HIS A 258 -13.05 4.70 15.91
CA HIS A 258 -12.30 5.93 16.18
C HIS A 258 -13.17 6.99 16.89
N LYS A 259 -13.55 6.75 18.15
CA LYS A 259 -14.48 7.61 18.89
C LYS A 259 -13.94 9.00 19.18
N ALA A 260 -12.66 9.13 19.54
CA ALA A 260 -12.05 10.41 19.88
C ALA A 260 -11.93 11.30 18.63
N GLU A 261 -11.42 10.76 17.56
CA GLU A 261 -11.25 11.41 16.27
C GLU A 261 -12.62 11.81 15.68
N ALA A 262 -13.62 10.94 15.77
CA ALA A 262 -14.97 11.22 15.31
C ALA A 262 -15.61 12.41 16.03
N ARG A 263 -15.41 12.54 17.36
CA ARG A 263 -15.87 13.69 18.15
C ARG A 263 -15.19 14.98 17.70
N ARG A 264 -13.88 14.93 17.43
CA ARG A 264 -13.10 16.10 16.98
C ARG A 264 -13.54 16.56 15.60
N VAL A 265 -13.71 15.65 14.64
CA VAL A 265 -14.20 15.98 13.30
C VAL A 265 -15.59 16.60 13.37
N ARG A 266 -16.52 16.05 14.18
CA ARG A 266 -17.87 16.63 14.35
C ARG A 266 -17.85 17.97 15.07
N ALA A 267 -16.96 18.17 16.03
CA ALA A 267 -16.84 19.46 16.72
C ALA A 267 -16.32 20.57 15.78
N LEU A 268 -15.46 20.19 14.84
CA LEU A 268 -14.92 21.10 13.83
C LEU A 268 -15.94 21.39 12.70
N CYS A 269 -16.67 20.37 12.28
CA CYS A 269 -17.62 20.41 11.16
C CYS A 269 -19.04 20.17 11.70
N ALA A 270 -19.75 21.25 12.09
CA ALA A 270 -21.09 21.16 12.68
C ALA A 270 -22.11 20.45 11.76
N GLU A 271 -21.96 20.61 10.44
CA GLU A 271 -22.81 19.96 9.44
C GLU A 271 -22.03 18.91 8.64
N PRO A 272 -22.66 17.76 8.30
CA PRO A 272 -22.05 16.79 7.41
C PRO A 272 -22.00 17.35 5.99
N VAL A 273 -20.89 17.10 5.29
CA VAL A 273 -20.74 17.41 3.85
C VAL A 273 -21.65 16.53 2.98
N TYR A 274 -22.05 15.36 3.47
CA TYR A 274 -22.96 14.46 2.77
C TYR A 274 -24.02 13.91 3.72
N ARG A 275 -25.27 13.91 3.29
CA ARG A 275 -26.40 13.21 3.92
C ARG A 275 -27.19 12.41 2.88
N ARG A 276 -27.35 11.13 3.10
CA ARG A 276 -28.25 10.34 2.28
C ARG A 276 -29.69 10.72 2.59
N GLY A 277 -30.42 11.15 1.57
CA GLY A 277 -31.87 11.36 1.67
C GLY A 277 -32.57 10.10 2.20
N ARG A 278 -33.69 10.32 2.92
CA ARG A 278 -34.56 9.24 3.40
C ARG A 278 -35.35 8.62 2.24
#